data_f9c2992ec4f0074d2fc52fb8cd6d3b02
#
_entry.id   f9c2992ec4f0074d2fc52fb8cd6d3b02
#
_cell.length_a   1.000
_cell.length_b   1.000
_cell.length_c   1.000
_cell.angle_alpha   90.00
_cell.angle_beta   90.00
_cell.angle_gamma   90.00
#
_symmetry.space_group_name_H-M   'P 1'
#
loop_
_entity.id
_entity.type
_entity.pdbx_description
1 polymer ?
#
loop_
_entity_poly.entity_id
_entity_poly.type
_entity_poly.pdbx_seq_one_letter_code
_entity_poly.pdbx_strand_id
1 'polypeptide(L)'
;MASPVLRRMLGSCRLFFLLHRGSSSSSTRGGTGSGSLTKQAEATAAADWKKKLTPEQFYVTRQKGTEPPFSGIYLNNTESGIYCCVCCNAPLFSSEKKFNSGTGWPSFSEAYGTCGRDESNANIMRRPDHSLGSTRTEVVCKQCEAHLGHVFDDGPPPSGQRFCINSVSLNFRPDSGQ
;
A
#
# COMPACT_ATOMS: atom_id res chain seq x y z
N MET A 1 31.79 37.94 1.98
CA MET A 1 30.74 37.34 1.15
C MET A 1 30.52 35.92 1.65
N ALA A 2 29.45 35.72 2.40
CA ALA A 2 29.21 34.48 3.15
C ALA A 2 28.29 33.54 2.35
N SER A 3 28.73 32.29 2.21
CA SER A 3 27.94 31.20 1.62
C SER A 3 26.80 30.78 2.55
N PRO A 4 25.60 30.46 2.03
CA PRO A 4 24.52 29.97 2.86
C PRO A 4 24.67 28.46 3.14
N VAL A 5 24.42 28.17 4.39
CA VAL A 5 24.47 26.89 5.11
C VAL A 5 23.51 25.86 4.49
N LEU A 6 24.07 24.71 4.13
CA LEU A 6 23.39 23.49 3.77
C LEU A 6 22.66 22.91 5.01
N ARG A 7 21.36 23.17 5.14
CA ARG A 7 20.51 22.51 6.15
C ARG A 7 20.25 21.06 5.74
N ARG A 8 21.00 20.15 6.32
CA ARG A 8 20.68 18.72 6.32
C ARG A 8 19.40 18.52 7.15
N MET A 9 18.30 18.22 6.46
CA MET A 9 17.14 17.64 7.14
C MET A 9 17.41 16.15 7.39
N LEU A 10 17.92 15.88 8.59
CA LEU A 10 17.93 14.54 9.18
C LEU A 10 16.47 14.23 9.59
N GLY A 11 15.80 13.41 8.80
CA GLY A 11 14.51 12.83 9.17
C GLY A 11 14.67 12.01 10.44
N SER A 12 14.20 12.55 11.56
CA SER A 12 14.25 11.92 12.87
C SER A 12 13.23 10.79 12.93
N CYS A 13 13.69 9.56 12.77
CA CYS A 13 12.92 8.35 13.04
C CYS A 13 12.75 8.27 14.58
N ARG A 14 11.68 8.89 15.12
CA ARG A 14 11.38 8.83 16.54
C ARG A 14 10.83 7.46 16.91
N LEU A 15 11.64 6.71 17.62
CA LEU A 15 11.31 5.47 18.27
C LEU A 15 10.37 5.77 19.46
N PHE A 16 9.08 5.55 19.31
CA PHE A 16 8.13 5.57 20.42
C PHE A 16 8.06 4.18 21.05
N PHE A 17 8.78 3.99 22.15
CA PHE A 17 8.57 2.87 23.06
C PHE A 17 7.32 3.13 23.90
N LEU A 18 6.21 2.45 23.61
CA LEU A 18 5.10 2.31 24.56
C LEU A 18 5.21 0.96 25.26
N LEU A 19 5.62 1.03 26.54
CA LEU A 19 5.51 -0.06 27.49
C LEU A 19 4.02 -0.32 27.80
N HIS A 20 3.46 -1.44 27.33
CA HIS A 20 2.22 -1.97 27.88
C HIS A 20 2.49 -3.23 28.66
N ARG A 21 2.26 -3.10 29.97
CA ARG A 21 2.22 -4.18 30.95
C ARG A 21 1.11 -5.17 30.62
N GLY A 22 1.45 -6.45 30.79
CA GLY A 22 0.54 -7.55 30.62
C GLY A 22 -0.57 -7.60 31.67
N SER A 23 -1.64 -8.25 31.30
CA SER A 23 -2.56 -8.90 32.23
C SER A 23 -3.09 -10.17 31.59
N SER A 24 -2.74 -11.27 32.19
CA SER A 24 -3.22 -12.61 31.89
C SER A 24 -4.63 -12.80 32.45
N SER A 25 -5.51 -13.42 31.70
CA SER A 25 -6.51 -14.30 32.29
C SER A 25 -7.03 -15.32 31.26
N SER A 26 -7.02 -16.51 31.73
CA SER A 26 -7.31 -17.81 31.17
C SER A 26 -8.79 -18.09 30.99
N SER A 27 -9.03 -19.17 30.17
CA SER A 27 -10.20 -20.06 30.22
C SER A 27 -11.27 -19.81 29.15
N THR A 28 -11.79 -20.70 28.39
CA THR A 28 -11.99 -22.15 28.28
C THR A 28 -12.85 -22.43 27.05
N ARG A 29 -12.50 -23.48 26.33
CA ARG A 29 -13.35 -24.45 25.60
C ARG A 29 -14.58 -24.05 24.79
N GLY A 30 -14.53 -24.47 23.52
CA GLY A 30 -15.59 -25.28 22.94
C GLY A 30 -16.44 -24.64 21.87
N GLY A 31 -16.45 -25.22 20.68
CA GLY A 31 -17.51 -24.97 19.73
C GLY A 31 -17.10 -25.02 18.27
N THR A 32 -17.11 -26.22 17.70
CA THR A 32 -17.13 -26.50 16.27
C THR A 32 -18.31 -25.79 15.59
N GLY A 33 -18.04 -24.79 14.72
CA GLY A 33 -19.10 -24.09 13.99
C GLY A 33 -18.60 -22.93 13.15
N SER A 34 -17.28 -22.84 12.87
CA SER A 34 -16.63 -21.66 12.32
C SER A 34 -16.78 -21.42 10.81
N GLY A 35 -17.26 -22.39 10.03
CA GLY A 35 -17.22 -22.27 8.56
C GLY A 35 -18.36 -21.48 7.92
N SER A 36 -19.50 -21.35 8.58
CA SER A 36 -20.69 -20.68 8.00
C SER A 36 -20.72 -19.18 8.29
N LEU A 37 -20.26 -18.77 9.47
CA LEU A 37 -20.24 -17.36 9.86
C LEU A 37 -19.19 -16.55 9.11
N THR A 38 -18.05 -17.15 8.78
CA THR A 38 -16.98 -16.48 8.00
C THR A 38 -17.40 -16.20 6.57
N LYS A 39 -18.02 -17.16 5.88
CA LYS A 39 -18.53 -16.98 4.50
C LYS A 39 -19.60 -15.89 4.39
N GLN A 40 -20.45 -15.80 5.38
CA GLN A 40 -21.52 -14.80 5.42
C GLN A 40 -20.97 -13.39 5.71
N ALA A 41 -19.98 -13.26 6.59
CA ALA A 41 -19.28 -12.02 6.86
C ALA A 41 -18.47 -11.53 5.64
N GLU A 42 -17.80 -12.46 4.93
CA GLU A 42 -17.07 -12.15 3.69
C GLU A 42 -18.01 -11.70 2.56
N ALA A 43 -19.16 -12.36 2.41
CA ALA A 43 -20.17 -11.97 1.41
C ALA A 43 -20.77 -10.61 1.70
N THR A 44 -21.02 -10.27 2.96
CA THR A 44 -21.51 -8.96 3.39
C THR A 44 -20.48 -7.87 3.14
N ALA A 45 -19.23 -8.13 3.51
CA ALA A 45 -18.14 -7.20 3.27
C ALA A 45 -17.91 -6.96 1.76
N ALA A 46 -18.00 -8.02 0.93
CA ALA A 46 -17.90 -7.89 -0.52
C ALA A 46 -19.05 -7.07 -1.12
N ALA A 47 -20.28 -7.23 -0.62
CA ALA A 47 -21.43 -6.45 -1.05
C ALA A 47 -21.29 -4.95 -0.70
N ASP A 48 -20.75 -4.66 0.49
CA ASP A 48 -20.48 -3.28 0.94
C ASP A 48 -19.39 -2.60 0.10
N TRP A 49 -18.35 -3.32 -0.28
CA TRP A 49 -17.32 -2.79 -1.17
C TRP A 49 -17.84 -2.53 -2.58
N LYS A 50 -18.72 -3.38 -3.11
CA LYS A 50 -19.38 -3.16 -4.40
C LYS A 50 -20.23 -1.89 -4.44
N LYS A 51 -20.79 -1.48 -3.30
CA LYS A 51 -21.57 -0.23 -3.20
C LYS A 51 -20.70 1.02 -3.14
N LYS A 52 -19.48 0.90 -2.57
CA LYS A 52 -18.55 2.01 -2.34
C LYS A 52 -17.59 2.26 -3.49
N LEU A 53 -17.25 1.23 -4.23
CA LEU A 53 -16.23 1.26 -5.27
C LEU A 53 -16.87 1.22 -6.65
N THR A 54 -16.19 1.82 -7.64
CA THR A 54 -16.56 1.59 -9.03
C THR A 54 -16.32 0.11 -9.42
N PRO A 55 -16.95 -0.42 -10.48
CA PRO A 55 -16.70 -1.79 -10.92
C PRO A 55 -15.22 -2.09 -11.16
N GLU A 56 -14.48 -1.14 -11.74
CA GLU A 56 -13.06 -1.27 -12.03
C GLU A 56 -12.22 -1.26 -10.74
N GLN A 57 -12.51 -0.35 -9.81
CA GLN A 57 -11.87 -0.31 -8.49
C GLN A 57 -12.12 -1.61 -7.72
N PHE A 58 -13.34 -2.13 -7.75
CA PHE A 58 -13.68 -3.39 -7.11
C PHE A 58 -12.94 -4.57 -7.75
N TYR A 59 -12.88 -4.63 -9.08
CA TYR A 59 -12.16 -5.66 -9.81
C TYR A 59 -10.68 -5.71 -9.42
N VAL A 60 -10.00 -4.55 -9.41
CA VAL A 60 -8.58 -4.48 -9.07
C VAL A 60 -8.34 -4.77 -7.59
N THR A 61 -9.07 -4.10 -6.68
CA THR A 61 -8.76 -4.14 -5.25
C THR A 61 -9.29 -5.36 -4.52
N ARG A 62 -10.40 -5.96 -4.97
CA ARG A 62 -11.10 -7.07 -4.30
C ARG A 62 -11.06 -8.38 -5.06
N GLN A 63 -10.90 -8.33 -6.36
CA GLN A 63 -10.79 -9.53 -7.19
C GLN A 63 -9.36 -9.75 -7.72
N LYS A 64 -8.39 -8.98 -7.22
CA LYS A 64 -6.98 -9.08 -7.59
C LYS A 64 -6.75 -8.89 -9.10
N GLY A 65 -7.52 -7.98 -9.71
CA GLY A 65 -7.38 -7.61 -11.10
C GLY A 65 -6.17 -6.71 -11.36
N THR A 66 -5.88 -6.49 -12.62
CA THR A 66 -4.84 -5.56 -13.08
C THR A 66 -5.44 -4.64 -14.13
N GLU A 67 -5.22 -3.33 -14.00
CA GLU A 67 -5.61 -2.36 -15.03
C GLU A 67 -4.73 -2.55 -16.28
N PRO A 68 -5.21 -2.19 -17.48
CA PRO A 68 -4.37 -2.20 -18.68
C PRO A 68 -3.15 -1.26 -18.53
N PRO A 69 -2.00 -1.60 -19.12
CA PRO A 69 -0.84 -0.73 -19.09
C PRO A 69 -1.14 0.59 -19.81
N PHE A 70 -0.56 1.69 -19.32
CA PHE A 70 -0.73 3.05 -19.86
C PHE A 70 -2.15 3.63 -19.77
N SER A 71 -3.06 3.00 -19.03
CA SER A 71 -4.46 3.46 -18.87
C SER A 71 -4.71 4.28 -17.61
N GLY A 72 -3.80 4.20 -16.62
CA GLY A 72 -4.02 4.78 -15.30
C GLY A 72 -3.86 6.29 -15.24
N ILE A 73 -4.78 6.98 -14.57
CA ILE A 73 -4.77 8.46 -14.42
C ILE A 73 -3.56 9.01 -13.68
N TYR A 74 -2.94 8.20 -12.80
CA TYR A 74 -1.77 8.62 -12.03
C TYR A 74 -0.44 8.20 -12.66
N LEU A 75 -0.43 7.58 -13.84
CA LEU A 75 0.80 7.18 -14.51
C LEU A 75 1.76 8.36 -14.69
N ASN A 76 1.27 9.44 -15.25
CA ASN A 76 2.04 10.65 -15.56
C ASN A 76 1.82 11.78 -14.55
N ASN A 77 1.19 11.51 -13.41
CA ASN A 77 1.00 12.53 -12.37
C ASN A 77 2.35 12.88 -11.72
N THR A 78 2.69 14.16 -11.72
CA THR A 78 3.93 14.73 -11.15
C THR A 78 3.68 15.70 -10.01
N GLU A 79 2.42 15.86 -9.59
CA GLU A 79 2.08 16.73 -8.47
C GLU A 79 2.64 16.18 -7.14
N SER A 80 3.03 17.12 -6.27
CA SER A 80 3.45 16.77 -4.91
C SER A 80 2.28 16.36 -4.05
N GLY A 81 2.42 15.23 -3.35
CA GLY A 81 1.37 14.73 -2.50
C GLY A 81 1.53 13.24 -2.14
N ILE A 82 0.48 12.70 -1.55
CA ILE A 82 0.43 11.33 -1.05
C ILE A 82 -0.60 10.52 -1.82
N TYR A 83 -0.19 9.36 -2.29
CA TYR A 83 -1.07 8.34 -2.86
C TYR A 83 -1.62 7.47 -1.75
N CYS A 84 -2.94 7.46 -1.60
CA CYS A 84 -3.68 6.74 -0.58
C CYS A 84 -4.44 5.56 -1.16
N CYS A 85 -4.80 4.60 -0.33
CA CYS A 85 -5.67 3.49 -0.73
C CYS A 85 -7.07 4.00 -1.11
N VAL A 86 -7.57 3.63 -2.29
CA VAL A 86 -8.90 4.03 -2.75
C VAL A 86 -10.02 3.49 -1.85
N CYS A 87 -9.79 2.37 -1.16
CA CYS A 87 -10.78 1.73 -0.30
C CYS A 87 -10.88 2.35 1.10
N CYS A 88 -9.74 2.56 1.78
CA CYS A 88 -9.71 2.98 3.18
C CYS A 88 -8.98 4.30 3.43
N ASN A 89 -8.46 4.92 2.37
CA ASN A 89 -7.72 6.19 2.41
C ASN A 89 -6.43 6.19 3.25
N ALA A 90 -5.90 5.01 3.58
CA ALA A 90 -4.59 4.89 4.23
C ALA A 90 -3.48 5.42 3.31
N PRO A 91 -2.51 6.22 3.80
CA PRO A 91 -1.38 6.69 3.00
C PRO A 91 -0.47 5.51 2.64
N LEU A 92 -0.12 5.38 1.35
CA LEU A 92 0.63 4.24 0.81
C LEU A 92 1.98 4.62 0.21
N PHE A 93 2.03 5.70 -0.59
CA PHE A 93 3.23 6.13 -1.30
C PHE A 93 3.30 7.66 -1.36
N SER A 94 4.52 8.20 -1.32
CA SER A 94 4.77 9.62 -1.56
C SER A 94 5.12 9.88 -3.03
N SER A 95 4.72 11.03 -3.56
CA SER A 95 5.14 11.51 -4.88
C SER A 95 6.65 11.61 -5.02
N GLU A 96 7.38 11.88 -3.92
CA GLU A 96 8.84 11.95 -3.91
C GLU A 96 9.52 10.62 -4.26
N LYS A 97 8.82 9.51 -4.05
CA LYS A 97 9.33 8.16 -4.34
C LYS A 97 8.79 7.59 -5.66
N LYS A 98 7.96 8.36 -6.36
CA LYS A 98 7.43 7.99 -7.68
C LYS A 98 8.49 8.21 -8.76
N PHE A 99 8.58 7.26 -9.70
CA PHE A 99 9.46 7.37 -10.84
C PHE A 99 8.84 6.73 -12.08
N ASN A 100 9.33 7.12 -13.26
CA ASN A 100 8.91 6.54 -14.53
C ASN A 100 9.71 5.25 -14.79
N SER A 101 9.05 4.11 -14.67
CA SER A 101 9.65 2.79 -14.95
C SER A 101 9.51 2.33 -16.41
N GLY A 102 8.70 3.03 -17.21
CA GLY A 102 8.37 2.63 -18.58
C GLY A 102 7.45 1.40 -18.69
N THR A 103 6.96 0.85 -17.57
CA THR A 103 6.12 -0.37 -17.56
C THR A 103 4.66 -0.15 -17.89
N GLY A 104 4.18 1.09 -17.82
CA GLY A 104 2.78 1.43 -18.05
C GLY A 104 1.92 1.49 -16.78
N TRP A 105 2.51 1.33 -15.61
CA TRP A 105 1.88 1.51 -14.30
C TRP A 105 2.66 2.48 -13.44
N PRO A 106 1.99 3.23 -12.53
CA PRO A 106 2.66 4.04 -11.52
C PRO A 106 3.67 3.20 -10.74
N SER A 107 4.89 3.71 -10.61
CA SER A 107 5.98 3.01 -9.97
C SER A 107 6.60 3.84 -8.86
N PHE A 108 6.89 3.18 -7.73
CA PHE A 108 7.46 3.81 -6.54
C PHE A 108 8.67 3.01 -6.05
N SER A 109 9.68 3.72 -5.55
CA SER A 109 10.89 3.08 -5.02
C SER A 109 10.77 2.67 -3.54
N GLU A 110 9.79 3.22 -2.82
CA GLU A 110 9.63 3.02 -1.39
C GLU A 110 8.19 3.30 -0.97
N ALA A 111 7.66 2.55 0.00
CA ALA A 111 6.36 2.82 0.61
C ALA A 111 6.44 3.96 1.63
N TYR A 112 5.36 4.71 1.77
CA TYR A 112 5.25 5.78 2.76
C TYR A 112 5.32 5.22 4.19
N GLY A 113 6.17 5.82 5.02
CA GLY A 113 6.42 5.37 6.39
C GLY A 113 7.58 4.36 6.53
N THR A 114 8.24 3.99 5.43
CA THR A 114 9.45 3.15 5.47
C THR A 114 10.63 3.93 6.06
N CYS A 115 11.39 3.27 6.91
CA CYS A 115 12.63 3.80 7.48
C CYS A 115 13.80 2.86 7.14
N GLY A 116 14.61 3.23 6.13
CA GLY A 116 15.65 2.37 5.61
C GLY A 116 15.08 1.11 4.94
N ARG A 117 15.13 -0.02 5.63
CA ARG A 117 14.52 -1.29 5.18
C ARG A 117 13.31 -1.71 6.04
N ASP A 118 13.00 -0.94 7.06
CA ASP A 118 11.90 -1.22 7.97
C ASP A 118 10.59 -0.63 7.45
N GLU A 119 9.68 -1.50 7.04
CA GLU A 119 8.32 -1.18 6.57
C GLU A 119 7.26 -1.31 7.67
N SER A 120 7.64 -1.48 8.94
CA SER A 120 6.69 -1.71 10.04
C SER A 120 5.66 -0.59 10.18
N ASN A 121 6.06 0.65 9.88
CA ASN A 121 5.21 1.84 9.90
C ASN A 121 4.54 2.14 8.54
N ALA A 122 4.83 1.37 7.50
CA ALA A 122 4.16 1.50 6.22
C ALA A 122 2.78 0.80 6.25
N ASN A 123 1.85 1.31 5.44
CA ASN A 123 0.52 0.72 5.30
C ASN A 123 0.44 -0.30 4.16
N ILE A 124 1.55 -0.98 3.88
CA ILE A 124 1.60 -2.08 2.91
C ILE A 124 1.91 -3.40 3.60
N MET A 125 1.49 -4.48 2.99
CA MET A 125 1.85 -5.84 3.35
C MET A 125 2.22 -6.61 2.07
N ARG A 126 3.21 -7.48 2.16
CA ARG A 126 3.70 -8.31 1.06
C ARG A 126 3.16 -9.73 1.20
N ARG A 127 2.71 -10.30 0.10
CA ARG A 127 2.23 -11.68 0.04
C ARG A 127 2.87 -12.42 -1.15
N PRO A 128 3.22 -13.70 -1.03
CA PRO A 128 3.64 -14.48 -2.19
C PRO A 128 2.46 -14.66 -3.15
N ASP A 129 2.73 -14.52 -4.44
CA ASP A 129 1.76 -14.69 -5.52
C ASP A 129 2.27 -15.69 -6.55
N HIS A 130 1.59 -16.82 -6.67
CA HIS A 130 1.92 -17.92 -7.58
C HIS A 130 0.95 -18.02 -8.76
N SER A 131 0.08 -17.04 -8.98
CA SER A 131 -1.04 -17.12 -9.92
C SER A 131 -0.65 -17.23 -11.40
N LEU A 132 0.57 -16.81 -11.77
CA LEU A 132 1.05 -16.80 -13.16
C LEU A 132 2.24 -17.72 -13.43
N GLY A 133 2.38 -18.83 -12.68
CA GLY A 133 3.44 -19.81 -12.90
C GLY A 133 4.83 -19.44 -12.39
N SER A 134 5.09 -18.17 -12.12
CA SER A 134 6.29 -17.68 -11.42
C SER A 134 5.90 -17.06 -10.08
N THR A 135 6.78 -17.17 -9.09
CA THR A 135 6.57 -16.53 -7.80
C THR A 135 6.82 -15.04 -7.91
N ARG A 136 5.79 -14.25 -7.61
CA ARG A 136 5.87 -12.78 -7.51
C ARG A 136 5.55 -12.37 -6.09
N THR A 137 5.85 -11.13 -5.74
CA THR A 137 5.47 -10.55 -4.45
C THR A 137 4.33 -9.55 -4.65
N GLU A 138 3.14 -9.94 -4.22
CA GLU A 138 1.96 -9.07 -4.20
C GLU A 138 2.09 -8.02 -3.11
N VAL A 139 1.62 -6.82 -3.40
CA VAL A 139 1.51 -5.70 -2.44
C VAL A 139 0.03 -5.43 -2.20
N VAL A 140 -0.36 -5.47 -0.93
CA VAL A 140 -1.73 -5.18 -0.48
C VAL A 140 -1.72 -4.09 0.59
N CYS A 141 -2.83 -3.37 0.71
CA CYS A 141 -3.04 -2.43 1.80
C CYS A 141 -3.11 -3.16 3.14
N LYS A 142 -2.29 -2.76 4.11
CA LYS A 142 -2.24 -3.36 5.45
C LYS A 142 -3.54 -3.14 6.24
N GLN A 143 -4.27 -2.05 5.96
CA GLN A 143 -5.48 -1.68 6.71
C GLN A 143 -6.74 -2.40 6.23
N CYS A 144 -6.88 -2.61 4.92
CA CYS A 144 -8.12 -3.15 4.36
C CYS A 144 -7.90 -4.31 3.38
N GLU A 145 -6.65 -4.77 3.23
CA GLU A 145 -6.26 -5.88 2.36
C GLU A 145 -6.57 -5.68 0.86
N ALA A 146 -6.79 -4.43 0.43
CA ALA A 146 -6.96 -4.14 -0.98
C ALA A 146 -5.72 -4.53 -1.78
N HIS A 147 -5.91 -5.25 -2.90
CA HIS A 147 -4.83 -5.50 -3.85
C HIS A 147 -4.37 -4.19 -4.48
N LEU A 148 -3.08 -3.91 -4.44
CA LEU A 148 -2.48 -2.69 -4.99
C LEU A 148 -1.66 -2.97 -6.26
N GLY A 149 -0.88 -4.02 -6.26
CA GLY A 149 0.03 -4.40 -7.32
C GLY A 149 1.08 -5.40 -6.86
N HIS A 150 2.28 -5.27 -7.38
CA HIS A 150 3.43 -6.15 -7.06
C HIS A 150 4.69 -5.34 -6.84
N VAL A 151 5.66 -5.92 -6.14
CA VAL A 151 6.99 -5.34 -5.96
C VAL A 151 8.05 -6.23 -6.59
N PHE A 152 9.04 -5.60 -7.23
CA PHE A 152 10.16 -6.22 -7.93
C PHE A 152 11.49 -5.64 -7.46
N ASP A 153 12.60 -6.37 -7.64
CA ASP A 153 13.95 -5.99 -7.21
C ASP A 153 14.76 -5.30 -8.32
N ASP A 154 14.09 -4.67 -9.28
CA ASP A 154 14.64 -3.98 -10.43
C ASP A 154 14.41 -2.45 -10.38
N GLY A 155 14.29 -1.91 -9.19
CA GLY A 155 14.08 -0.49 -8.96
C GLY A 155 15.36 0.33 -8.81
N PRO A 156 15.23 1.65 -8.67
CA PRO A 156 16.37 2.56 -8.50
C PRO A 156 17.00 2.46 -7.12
N PRO A 157 18.31 2.80 -6.99
CA PRO A 157 18.92 2.93 -5.69
C PRO A 157 18.29 4.10 -4.89
N PRO A 158 18.34 4.11 -3.54
CA PRO A 158 19.04 3.15 -2.69
C PRO A 158 18.26 1.86 -2.39
N SER A 159 16.93 1.84 -2.58
CA SER A 159 16.11 0.67 -2.20
C SER A 159 16.31 -0.53 -3.14
N GLY A 160 16.58 -0.27 -4.42
CA GLY A 160 16.62 -1.30 -5.46
C GLY A 160 15.26 -1.88 -5.78
N GLN A 161 14.18 -1.32 -5.23
CA GLN A 161 12.82 -1.86 -5.35
C GLN A 161 11.94 -1.04 -6.29
N ARG A 162 11.05 -1.72 -6.99
CA ARG A 162 10.02 -1.13 -7.82
C ARG A 162 8.65 -1.66 -7.42
N PHE A 163 7.89 -0.84 -6.72
CA PHE A 163 6.48 -1.08 -6.45
C PHE A 163 5.67 -0.67 -7.69
N CYS A 164 5.15 -1.65 -8.41
CA CYS A 164 4.33 -1.47 -9.60
C CYS A 164 2.87 -1.52 -9.18
N ILE A 165 2.20 -0.36 -9.16
CA ILE A 165 0.90 -0.18 -8.49
C ILE A 165 -0.16 0.25 -9.49
N ASN A 166 -1.36 -0.33 -9.38
CA ASN A 166 -2.49 0.07 -10.20
C ASN A 166 -2.99 1.47 -9.82
N SER A 167 -3.13 2.38 -10.78
CA SER A 167 -3.73 3.71 -10.53
C SER A 167 -5.12 3.61 -9.93
N VAL A 168 -5.89 2.62 -10.38
CA VAL A 168 -7.27 2.36 -9.95
C VAL A 168 -7.37 2.04 -8.46
N SER A 169 -6.31 1.47 -7.87
CA SER A 169 -6.24 1.19 -6.43
C SER A 169 -5.85 2.39 -5.57
N LEU A 170 -5.51 3.51 -6.20
CA LEU A 170 -5.01 4.71 -5.55
C LEU A 170 -6.02 5.87 -5.60
N ASN A 171 -5.92 6.72 -4.59
CA ASN A 171 -6.50 8.05 -4.53
C ASN A 171 -5.37 9.04 -4.20
N PHE A 172 -5.26 10.13 -4.97
CA PHE A 172 -4.20 11.11 -4.77
C PHE A 172 -4.69 12.26 -3.89
N ARG A 173 -3.91 12.59 -2.89
CA ARG A 173 -4.11 13.76 -2.03
C ARG A 173 -2.94 14.71 -2.24
N PRO A 174 -3.15 15.84 -2.93
CA PRO A 174 -2.10 16.83 -3.11
C PRO A 174 -1.67 17.44 -1.78
N ASP A 175 -0.41 17.83 -1.69
CA ASP A 175 0.04 18.65 -0.58
C ASP A 175 -0.71 19.99 -0.68
N SER A 176 -1.42 20.35 0.39
CA SER A 176 -2.02 21.68 0.47
C SER A 176 -0.88 22.68 0.46
N GLY A 177 -0.70 23.36 -0.66
CA GLY A 177 0.27 24.46 -0.78
C GLY A 177 -0.01 25.50 0.31
N GLN A 178 1.00 25.73 1.13
CA GLN A 178 1.03 26.91 2.01
C GLN A 178 1.37 28.12 1.20
#